data_1b8a6869af8e8ef290de1d7d4c185a1e
#
_entry.id   1b8a6869af8e8ef290de1d7d4c185a1e
#
_cell.length_a   1.000
_cell.length_b   1.000
_cell.length_c   1.000
_cell.angle_alpha   90.00
_cell.angle_beta   90.00
_cell.angle_gamma   90.00
#
_symmetry.space_group_name_H-M   'P 1'
#
loop_
_entity.id
_entity.type
_entity.pdbx_description
1 polymer ?
#
loop_
_entity_poly.entity_id
_entity_poly.type
_entity_poly.pdbx_seq_one_letter_code
_entity_poly.pdbx_strand_id
1 'polypeptide(L)'
;MCIRDRHFDQVLALLQRRGIALRPLPAPAYGARLAGEIRRQEPLRQLDTFLVAGLIEARSHERMALLAEHSPEPELRELYGGLLASEARHFGLYWLLCEQHWPREVIIPRLEALAAVEVEALSGELARPEDVRMHSVGVQPSSKG
;
A
#
# COMPACT_ATOMS: atom_id res chain seq x y z
N MET A 1 -17.83 13.12 8.15
CA MET A 1 -17.43 12.22 7.08
C MET A 1 -15.92 12.05 7.17
N CYS A 2 -15.43 10.83 7.32
CA CYS A 2 -14.00 10.50 7.39
C CYS A 2 -13.35 10.73 6.02
N ILE A 3 -12.06 11.08 5.98
CA ILE A 3 -11.32 11.22 4.70
C ILE A 3 -11.37 9.91 3.91
N ARG A 4 -11.26 8.77 4.60
CA ARG A 4 -11.34 7.43 4.01
C ARG A 4 -12.69 7.17 3.32
N ASP A 5 -13.80 7.62 3.90
CA ASP A 5 -15.13 7.50 3.29
C ASP A 5 -15.20 8.27 1.97
N ARG A 6 -14.61 9.46 1.92
CA ARG A 6 -14.55 10.28 0.71
C ARG A 6 -13.76 9.62 -0.41
N HIS A 7 -12.63 8.99 -0.10
CA HIS A 7 -11.82 8.28 -1.10
C HIS A 7 -12.57 7.07 -1.66
N PHE A 8 -13.23 6.31 -0.79
CA PHE A 8 -14.08 5.20 -1.20
C PHE A 8 -15.21 5.66 -2.12
N ASP A 9 -15.91 6.74 -1.77
CA ASP A 9 -16.99 7.30 -2.57
C ASP A 9 -16.51 7.77 -3.95
N GLN A 10 -15.32 8.36 -4.05
CA GLN A 10 -14.72 8.77 -5.33
C GLN A 10 -14.46 7.57 -6.25
N VAL A 11 -13.88 6.50 -5.70
CA VAL A 11 -13.62 5.26 -6.46
C VAL A 11 -14.92 4.60 -6.87
N LEU A 12 -15.89 4.51 -5.97
CA LEU A 12 -17.21 3.93 -6.24
C LEU A 12 -17.94 4.70 -7.35
N ALA A 13 -17.94 6.03 -7.29
CA ALA A 13 -18.54 6.87 -8.33
C ALA A 13 -17.87 6.66 -9.70
N LEU A 14 -16.54 6.50 -9.73
CA LEU A 14 -15.82 6.19 -10.97
C LEU A 14 -16.24 4.83 -11.55
N LEU A 15 -16.30 3.79 -10.72
CA LEU A 15 -16.74 2.45 -11.13
C LEU A 15 -18.16 2.49 -11.70
N GLN A 16 -19.08 3.20 -11.03
CA GLN A 16 -20.48 3.34 -11.49
C GLN A 16 -20.55 4.04 -12.84
N ARG A 17 -19.81 5.15 -13.04
CA ARG A 17 -19.78 5.84 -14.36
C ARG A 17 -19.25 4.95 -15.47
N ARG A 18 -18.36 4.02 -15.15
CA ARG A 18 -17.76 3.07 -16.11
C ARG A 18 -18.58 1.79 -16.28
N GLY A 19 -19.71 1.65 -15.59
CA GLY A 19 -20.52 0.43 -15.63
C GLY A 19 -19.82 -0.80 -15.03
N ILE A 20 -18.82 -0.58 -14.14
CA ILE A 20 -18.07 -1.65 -13.48
C ILE A 20 -18.70 -1.93 -12.13
N ALA A 21 -19.21 -3.15 -11.94
CA ALA A 21 -19.78 -3.56 -10.67
C ALA A 21 -18.69 -3.78 -9.61
N LEU A 22 -18.88 -3.18 -8.41
CA LEU A 22 -18.07 -3.52 -7.26
C LEU A 22 -18.37 -4.95 -6.81
N ARG A 23 -17.35 -5.77 -6.74
CA ARG A 23 -17.47 -7.18 -6.31
C ARG A 23 -16.31 -7.54 -5.38
N PRO A 24 -16.50 -8.50 -4.48
CA PRO A 24 -15.42 -9.00 -3.65
C PRO A 24 -14.28 -9.52 -4.51
N LEU A 25 -13.07 -9.11 -4.16
CA LEU A 25 -11.83 -9.61 -4.74
C LEU A 25 -11.03 -10.33 -3.66
N PRO A 26 -10.30 -11.40 -3.99
CA PRO A 26 -9.38 -12.02 -3.03
C PRO A 26 -8.32 -10.99 -2.62
N ALA A 27 -8.00 -10.96 -1.32
CA ALA A 27 -6.96 -10.09 -0.81
C ALA A 27 -5.59 -10.52 -1.39
N PRO A 28 -4.72 -9.55 -1.75
CA PRO A 28 -3.37 -9.89 -2.20
C PRO A 28 -2.54 -10.45 -1.04
N ALA A 29 -1.61 -11.34 -1.35
CA ALA A 29 -0.72 -11.95 -0.36
C ALA A 29 0.20 -10.94 0.35
N TYR A 30 0.46 -9.79 -0.25
CA TYR A 30 1.33 -8.73 0.26
C TYR A 30 1.00 -8.32 1.70
N GLY A 31 -0.23 -7.90 1.97
CA GLY A 31 -0.65 -7.48 3.31
C GLY A 31 -0.59 -8.61 4.33
N ALA A 32 -1.00 -9.82 3.94
CA ALA A 32 -0.94 -10.99 4.80
C ALA A 32 0.52 -11.40 5.13
N ARG A 33 1.43 -11.27 4.17
CA ARG A 33 2.86 -11.55 4.37
C ARG A 33 3.48 -10.61 5.40
N LEU A 34 3.24 -9.31 5.27
CA LEU A 34 3.72 -8.31 6.24
C LEU A 34 3.05 -8.48 7.62
N ALA A 35 1.74 -8.72 7.65
CA ALA A 35 1.02 -8.94 8.91
C ALA A 35 1.53 -10.19 9.66
N GLY A 36 2.00 -11.20 8.94
CA GLY A 36 2.60 -12.41 9.52
C GLY A 36 3.88 -12.15 10.32
N GLU A 37 4.57 -11.04 10.05
CA GLU A 37 5.80 -10.63 10.74
C GLU A 37 5.54 -9.85 12.04
N ILE A 38 4.30 -9.45 12.31
CA ILE A 38 3.95 -8.71 13.53
C ILE A 38 4.10 -9.63 14.72
N ARG A 39 5.00 -9.26 15.64
CA ARG A 39 5.20 -9.98 16.89
C ARG A 39 3.95 -9.94 17.76
N ARG A 40 3.73 -10.99 18.56
CA ARG A 40 2.47 -11.14 19.33
C ARG A 40 2.47 -10.44 20.67
N GLN A 41 3.65 -10.14 21.24
CA GLN A 41 3.81 -9.59 22.59
C GLN A 41 3.94 -8.07 22.57
N GLU A 42 3.25 -7.41 23.48
CA GLU A 42 3.45 -5.96 23.73
C GLU A 42 4.77 -5.72 24.50
N PRO A 43 5.43 -4.58 24.29
CA PRO A 43 5.07 -3.48 23.38
C PRO A 43 5.51 -3.70 21.92
N LEU A 44 6.12 -4.84 21.62
CA LEU A 44 6.71 -5.13 20.31
C LEU A 44 5.64 -5.29 19.22
N ARG A 45 4.47 -5.79 19.56
CA ARG A 45 3.32 -5.89 18.65
C ARG A 45 2.89 -4.51 18.17
N GLN A 46 2.80 -3.54 19.06
CA GLN A 46 2.42 -2.17 18.72
C GLN A 46 3.44 -1.52 17.78
N LEU A 47 4.74 -1.66 18.08
CA LEU A 47 5.81 -1.19 17.20
C LEU A 47 5.69 -1.77 15.80
N ASP A 48 5.60 -3.10 15.69
CA ASP A 48 5.50 -3.79 14.40
C ASP A 48 4.24 -3.39 13.64
N THR A 49 3.11 -3.20 14.34
CA THR A 49 1.86 -2.74 13.72
C THR A 49 2.03 -1.37 13.09
N PHE A 50 2.67 -0.41 13.79
CA PHE A 50 2.92 0.92 13.23
C PHE A 50 3.90 0.88 12.06
N LEU A 51 4.97 0.09 12.16
CA LEU A 51 5.96 -0.04 11.09
C LEU A 51 5.36 -0.70 9.83
N VAL A 52 4.58 -1.77 9.98
CA VAL A 52 3.90 -2.44 8.87
C VAL A 52 2.88 -1.50 8.22
N ALA A 53 2.07 -0.79 9.01
CA ALA A 53 1.15 0.20 8.48
C ALA A 53 1.89 1.31 7.73
N GLY A 54 2.99 1.83 8.28
CA GLY A 54 3.84 2.83 7.63
C GLY A 54 4.42 2.36 6.29
N LEU A 55 4.90 1.11 6.20
CA LEU A 55 5.39 0.52 4.95
C LEU A 55 4.27 0.43 3.90
N ILE A 56 3.07 -0.02 4.29
CA ILE A 56 1.92 -0.11 3.38
C ILE A 56 1.54 1.27 2.85
N GLU A 57 1.48 2.29 3.71
CA GLU A 57 1.16 3.67 3.30
C GLU A 57 2.24 4.26 2.39
N ALA A 58 3.52 4.03 2.69
CA ALA A 58 4.63 4.47 1.84
C ALA A 58 4.56 3.83 0.45
N ARG A 59 4.27 2.54 0.39
CA ARG A 59 4.11 1.81 -0.88
C ARG A 59 2.88 2.27 -1.65
N SER A 60 1.77 2.51 -0.97
CA SER A 60 0.56 3.08 -1.56
C SER A 60 0.85 4.45 -2.18
N HIS A 61 1.54 5.32 -1.45
CA HIS A 61 1.94 6.63 -1.95
C HIS A 61 2.79 6.54 -3.22
N GLU A 62 3.85 5.71 -3.21
CA GLU A 62 4.72 5.50 -4.38
C GLU A 62 3.91 5.00 -5.60
N ARG A 63 3.04 4.01 -5.41
CA ARG A 63 2.23 3.45 -6.50
C ARG A 63 1.22 4.45 -7.04
N MET A 64 0.56 5.21 -6.16
CA MET A 64 -0.35 6.27 -6.57
C MET A 64 0.37 7.39 -7.32
N ALA A 65 1.60 7.75 -6.93
CA ALA A 65 2.42 8.73 -7.64
C ALA A 65 2.72 8.26 -9.08
N LEU A 66 3.17 7.01 -9.24
CA LEU A 66 3.41 6.42 -10.56
C LEU A 66 2.14 6.36 -11.41
N LEU A 67 1.00 6.00 -10.83
CA LEU A 67 -0.27 5.95 -11.53
C LEU A 67 -0.79 7.36 -11.90
N ALA A 68 -0.57 8.35 -11.05
CA ALA A 68 -0.92 9.74 -11.35
C ALA A 68 -0.08 10.32 -12.49
N GLU A 69 1.18 9.89 -12.61
CA GLU A 69 2.09 10.34 -13.67
C GLU A 69 1.88 9.58 -14.99
N HIS A 70 1.74 8.26 -14.92
CA HIS A 70 1.86 7.38 -16.09
C HIS A 70 0.56 6.74 -16.57
N SER A 71 -0.57 6.87 -15.84
CA SER A 71 -1.84 6.32 -16.34
C SER A 71 -2.20 6.94 -17.70
N PRO A 72 -2.61 6.13 -18.68
CA PRO A 72 -2.98 6.62 -20.00
C PRO A 72 -4.24 7.49 -19.98
N GLU A 73 -5.10 7.28 -18.99
CA GLU A 73 -6.38 7.97 -18.86
C GLU A 73 -6.27 9.21 -17.94
N PRO A 74 -6.62 10.42 -18.42
CA PRO A 74 -6.57 11.65 -17.62
C PRO A 74 -7.39 11.58 -16.32
N GLU A 75 -8.57 10.97 -16.35
CA GLU A 75 -9.44 10.80 -15.18
C GLU A 75 -8.78 9.98 -14.08
N LEU A 76 -8.02 8.93 -14.44
CA LEU A 76 -7.27 8.13 -13.48
C LEU A 76 -6.08 8.89 -12.90
N ARG A 77 -5.38 9.69 -13.72
CA ARG A 77 -4.30 10.55 -13.22
C ARG A 77 -4.80 11.55 -12.19
N GLU A 78 -5.94 12.17 -12.46
CA GLU A 78 -6.57 13.12 -11.54
C GLU A 78 -7.00 12.43 -10.23
N LEU A 79 -7.65 11.26 -10.32
CA LEU A 79 -8.03 10.49 -9.15
C LEU A 79 -6.83 10.16 -8.26
N TYR A 80 -5.80 9.55 -8.83
CA TYR A 80 -4.61 9.15 -8.07
C TYR A 80 -3.84 10.35 -7.52
N GLY A 81 -3.71 11.44 -8.29
CA GLY A 81 -3.13 12.70 -7.85
C GLY A 81 -3.85 13.30 -6.64
N GLY A 82 -5.18 13.23 -6.63
CA GLY A 82 -6.00 13.70 -5.51
C GLY A 82 -5.81 12.90 -4.21
N LEU A 83 -5.42 11.63 -4.31
CA LEU A 83 -5.19 10.76 -3.15
C LEU A 83 -3.82 10.97 -2.50
N LEU A 84 -2.81 11.41 -3.25
CA LEU A 84 -1.40 11.48 -2.81
C LEU A 84 -1.20 12.27 -1.51
N ALA A 85 -1.83 13.45 -1.38
CA ALA A 85 -1.65 14.30 -0.20
C ALA A 85 -2.17 13.66 1.10
N SER A 86 -3.13 12.74 0.99
CA SER A 86 -3.66 12.00 2.12
C SER A 86 -2.69 10.89 2.56
N GLU A 87 -2.18 10.11 1.62
CA GLU A 87 -1.27 8.99 1.90
C GLU A 87 0.06 9.45 2.50
N ALA A 88 0.60 10.59 2.03
CA ALA A 88 1.82 11.18 2.57
C ALA A 88 1.67 11.55 4.07
N ARG A 89 0.49 12.03 4.48
CA ARG A 89 0.22 12.33 5.90
C ARG A 89 0.11 11.07 6.75
N HIS A 90 -0.47 9.99 6.22
CA HIS A 90 -0.60 8.73 6.94
C HIS A 90 0.75 8.09 7.22
N PHE A 91 1.64 8.05 6.23
CA PHE A 91 3.00 7.56 6.44
C PHE A 91 3.74 8.31 7.54
N GLY A 92 3.74 9.65 7.51
CA GLY A 92 4.38 10.48 8.51
C GLY A 92 3.83 10.27 9.92
N LEU A 93 2.52 10.03 10.05
CA LEU A 93 1.87 9.76 11.33
C LEU A 93 2.41 8.48 11.99
N TYR A 94 2.51 7.38 11.26
CA TYR A 94 3.01 6.11 11.82
C TYR A 94 4.47 6.22 12.26
N TRP A 95 5.31 6.95 11.52
CA TRP A 95 6.68 7.22 11.92
C TRP A 95 6.75 8.02 13.23
N LEU A 96 5.99 9.10 13.34
CA LEU A 96 5.92 9.91 14.56
C LEU A 96 5.43 9.11 15.77
N LEU A 97 4.44 8.22 15.59
CA LEU A 97 3.97 7.33 16.65
C LEU A 97 5.07 6.39 17.14
N CYS A 98 5.89 5.86 16.23
CA CYS A 98 7.05 5.05 16.62
C CYS A 98 8.06 5.87 17.43
N GLU A 99 8.45 7.07 16.97
CA GLU A 99 9.45 7.92 17.65
C GLU A 99 8.96 8.43 19.02
N GLN A 100 7.66 8.51 19.27
CA GLN A 100 7.12 8.87 20.58
C GLN A 100 7.33 7.79 21.65
N HIS A 101 7.46 6.52 21.25
CA HIS A 101 7.48 5.39 22.18
C HIS A 101 8.76 4.57 22.17
N TRP A 102 9.55 4.66 21.09
CA TRP A 102 10.80 3.89 20.95
C TRP A 102 11.92 4.74 20.40
N PRO A 103 13.16 4.49 20.85
CA PRO A 103 14.34 5.16 20.28
C PRO A 103 14.64 4.62 18.87
N ARG A 104 15.31 5.42 18.06
CA ARG A 104 15.64 5.08 16.66
C ARG A 104 16.46 3.81 16.53
N GLU A 105 17.30 3.52 17.49
CA GLU A 105 18.14 2.32 17.56
C GLU A 105 17.30 1.03 17.66
N VAL A 106 16.06 1.13 18.10
CA VAL A 106 15.08 0.03 18.11
C VAL A 106 14.23 0.03 16.84
N ILE A 107 13.80 1.20 16.39
CA ILE A 107 12.91 1.36 15.23
C ILE A 107 13.62 0.96 13.93
N ILE A 108 14.81 1.51 13.67
CA ILE A 108 15.48 1.38 12.37
C ILE A 108 15.83 -0.07 12.02
N PRO A 109 16.49 -0.88 12.88
CA PRO A 109 16.78 -2.27 12.54
C PRO A 109 15.52 -3.10 12.31
N ARG A 110 14.43 -2.80 13.02
CA ARG A 110 13.18 -3.51 12.83
C ARG A 110 12.49 -3.11 11.52
N LEU A 111 12.51 -1.82 11.17
CA LEU A 111 12.01 -1.34 9.89
C LEU A 111 12.77 -1.97 8.72
N GLU A 112 14.10 -2.05 8.80
CA GLU A 112 14.94 -2.69 7.78
C GLU A 112 14.59 -4.17 7.59
N ALA A 113 14.38 -4.90 8.70
CA ALA A 113 13.97 -6.30 8.66
C ALA A 113 12.59 -6.47 7.98
N LEU A 114 11.62 -5.61 8.29
CA LEU A 114 10.29 -5.63 7.67
C LEU A 114 10.34 -5.21 6.19
N ALA A 115 11.19 -4.25 5.84
CA ALA A 115 11.41 -3.84 4.45
C ALA A 115 12.02 -4.96 3.61
N ALA A 116 12.91 -5.79 4.17
CA ALA A 116 13.43 -6.97 3.48
C ALA A 116 12.32 -7.98 3.17
N VAL A 117 11.41 -8.22 4.11
CA VAL A 117 10.22 -9.07 3.89
C VAL A 117 9.30 -8.45 2.82
N GLU A 118 9.15 -7.12 2.82
CA GLU A 118 8.39 -6.43 1.78
C GLU A 118 8.96 -6.67 0.39
N VAL A 119 10.29 -6.56 0.22
CA VAL A 119 10.97 -6.83 -1.05
C VAL A 119 10.69 -8.24 -1.53
N GLU A 120 10.78 -9.24 -0.65
CA GLU A 120 10.44 -10.62 -0.99
C GLU A 120 8.97 -10.77 -1.40
N ALA A 121 8.04 -10.14 -0.66
CA ALA A 121 6.61 -10.18 -0.97
C ALA A 121 6.28 -9.55 -2.33
N LEU A 122 7.03 -8.52 -2.73
CA LEU A 122 6.87 -7.83 -4.01
C LEU A 122 7.63 -8.49 -5.17
N SER A 123 8.57 -9.39 -4.89
CA SER A 123 9.38 -10.08 -5.92
C SER A 123 8.72 -11.35 -6.45
N GLY A 124 7.58 -11.77 -5.91
CA GLY A 124 6.85 -12.95 -6.37
C GLY A 124 6.28 -12.77 -7.77
N GLU A 125 6.13 -13.85 -8.52
CA GLU A 125 5.47 -13.84 -9.82
C GLU A 125 3.95 -13.73 -9.68
N LEU A 126 3.32 -12.95 -10.57
CA LEU A 126 1.87 -12.95 -10.71
C LEU A 126 1.45 -14.20 -11.46
N ALA A 127 0.60 -15.00 -10.84
CA ALA A 127 0.05 -16.19 -11.48
C ALA A 127 -0.83 -15.84 -12.69
N ARG A 128 -1.54 -14.71 -12.63
CA ARG A 128 -2.46 -14.26 -13.68
C ARG A 128 -2.54 -12.74 -13.74
N PRO A 129 -2.68 -12.12 -14.92
CA PRO A 129 -2.80 -10.66 -15.07
C PRO A 129 -3.98 -10.06 -14.27
N GLU A 130 -5.09 -10.80 -14.15
CA GLU A 130 -6.28 -10.37 -13.39
C GLU A 130 -6.08 -10.32 -11.87
N ASP A 131 -4.99 -10.90 -11.37
CA ASP A 131 -4.62 -10.86 -9.95
C ASP A 131 -3.83 -9.59 -9.56
N VAL A 132 -3.57 -8.70 -10.52
CA VAL A 132 -2.89 -7.42 -10.25
C VAL A 132 -3.69 -6.58 -9.26
N ARG A 133 -3.02 -6.10 -8.22
CA ARG A 133 -3.54 -5.18 -7.20
C ARG A 133 -2.54 -4.05 -7.01
N MET A 134 -2.95 -3.02 -6.27
CA MET A 134 -2.09 -1.87 -5.94
C MET A 134 -0.69 -2.29 -5.42
N HIS A 135 -0.63 -3.33 -4.61
CA HIS A 135 0.60 -3.84 -3.99
C HIS A 135 1.09 -5.17 -4.61
N SER A 136 0.70 -5.47 -5.82
CA SER A 136 1.25 -6.61 -6.56
C SER A 136 2.54 -6.23 -7.26
N VAL A 137 3.36 -7.23 -7.59
CA VAL A 137 4.49 -7.07 -8.50
C VAL A 137 4.00 -6.60 -9.87
N GLY A 138 4.82 -5.82 -10.56
CA GLY A 138 4.53 -5.39 -11.92
C GLY A 138 4.47 -6.59 -12.88
N VAL A 139 3.56 -6.52 -13.85
CA VAL A 139 3.58 -7.45 -14.98
C VAL A 139 4.82 -7.11 -15.81
N GLN A 140 5.77 -8.02 -15.88
CA GLN A 140 6.88 -7.89 -16.83
C GLN A 140 6.29 -7.86 -18.24
N PRO A 141 6.65 -6.89 -19.10
CA PRO A 141 6.25 -6.96 -20.50
C PRO A 141 6.81 -8.26 -21.05
N SER A 142 5.95 -9.12 -21.59
CA SER A 142 6.40 -10.34 -22.27
C SER A 142 7.43 -9.94 -23.31
N SER A 143 8.66 -10.40 -23.16
CA SER A 143 9.68 -10.32 -24.20
C SER A 143 9.13 -11.13 -25.37
N LYS A 144 8.47 -10.45 -26.32
CA LYS A 144 8.22 -11.04 -27.63
C LYS A 144 9.58 -11.18 -28.28
N GLY A 145 10.11 -12.41 -28.24
CA GLY A 145 11.19 -12.85 -29.12
C GLY A 145 10.77 -12.84 -30.59
#